data_85fd6b0b4e7a3188dabf5f82175d2d54
#
_entry.id   85fd6b0b4e7a3188dabf5f82175d2d54
#
_cell.length_a   1.000
_cell.length_b   1.000
_cell.length_c   1.000
_cell.angle_alpha   90.00
_cell.angle_beta   90.00
_cell.angle_gamma   90.00
#
_symmetry.space_group_name_H-M   'P 1'
#
loop_
_entity.id
_entity.type
_entity.pdbx_description
1 polymer ?
#
loop_
_entity_poly.entity_id
_entity_poly.type
_entity_poly.pdbx_seq_one_letter_code
_entity_poly.pdbx_strand_id
1 'polypeptide(L)'
;ITFTPALLAAIAPELEKVRAARQEALARIYPPAIRAQLDSDAYRGLRAERTHRFDVERFPLHRVFAAMLGLDVPLDELHVTFNADRGAKGDRREKARLLQPLTQLEARRSFEEVYEQLVLEQLAPLVADAMGCDRVVYQAFPCVRVHRPGEFSIGPHCDAQYQHPDGTLNVYLPLTRIWDTNSLYVESTPGREDFHPLRLELGELATFYGALCTHFAVENMSGATRVSLDFRLLPGCCHAEDEERDFRVGEYYSECVREGSEAAFRVTRRGYAYWRHGFPHTGR
;
A
#
# COMPACT_ATOMS: atom_id res chain seq x y z
N ILE A 1 21.17 1.88 4.04
CA ILE A 1 21.64 0.68 4.78
C ILE A 1 22.27 -0.30 3.79
N THR A 2 23.42 -0.82 4.14
CA THR A 2 23.99 -1.98 3.43
C THR A 2 23.51 -3.24 4.14
N PHE A 3 22.90 -4.16 3.41
CA PHE A 3 22.48 -5.44 3.96
C PHE A 3 23.71 -6.31 4.23
N THR A 4 24.16 -6.31 5.48
CA THR A 4 25.27 -7.16 5.92
C THR A 4 24.85 -8.62 5.99
N PRO A 5 25.77 -9.59 5.91
CA PRO A 5 25.44 -10.99 6.10
C PRO A 5 24.70 -11.28 7.42
N ALA A 6 25.00 -10.54 8.48
CA ALA A 6 24.32 -10.69 9.77
C ALA A 6 22.86 -10.24 9.70
N LEU A 7 22.57 -9.12 9.04
CA LEU A 7 21.21 -8.64 8.86
C LEU A 7 20.41 -9.60 7.96
N LEU A 8 20.99 -10.08 6.87
CA LEU A 8 20.38 -11.09 6.01
C LEU A 8 20.08 -12.39 6.75
N ALA A 9 21.00 -12.84 7.61
CA ALA A 9 20.79 -14.01 8.46
C ALA A 9 19.63 -13.79 9.46
N ALA A 10 19.50 -12.59 10.01
CA ALA A 10 18.42 -12.27 10.95
C ALA A 10 17.02 -12.31 10.32
N ILE A 11 16.90 -11.99 9.03
CA ILE A 11 15.62 -12.00 8.30
C ILE A 11 15.39 -13.28 7.49
N ALA A 12 16.37 -14.18 7.44
CA ALA A 12 16.30 -15.40 6.63
C ALA A 12 15.04 -16.26 6.90
N PRO A 13 14.60 -16.49 8.15
CA PRO A 13 13.38 -17.26 8.42
C PRO A 13 12.13 -16.65 7.78
N GLU A 14 12.04 -15.32 7.73
CA GLU A 14 10.91 -14.64 7.08
C GLU A 14 11.02 -14.70 5.56
N LEU A 15 12.24 -14.61 5.00
CA LEU A 15 12.46 -14.76 3.56
C LEU A 15 12.08 -16.16 3.08
N GLU A 16 12.29 -17.21 3.87
CA GLU A 16 11.83 -18.57 3.51
C GLU A 16 10.30 -18.63 3.40
N LYS A 17 9.56 -18.00 4.30
CA LYS A 17 8.10 -17.91 4.21
C LYS A 17 7.65 -17.15 2.97
N VAL A 18 8.36 -16.09 2.62
CA VAL A 18 8.08 -15.31 1.39
C VAL A 18 8.32 -16.19 0.15
N ARG A 19 9.43 -16.92 0.10
CA ARG A 19 9.75 -17.82 -1.02
C ARG A 19 8.68 -18.89 -1.19
N ALA A 20 8.21 -19.51 -0.09
CA ALA A 20 7.14 -20.50 -0.12
C ALA A 20 5.83 -19.91 -0.65
N ALA A 21 5.38 -18.78 -0.09
CA ALA A 21 4.16 -18.10 -0.54
C ALA A 21 4.22 -17.67 -2.01
N ARG A 22 5.38 -17.22 -2.48
CA ARG A 22 5.61 -16.90 -3.89
C ARG A 22 5.47 -18.10 -4.80
N GLN A 23 6.01 -19.25 -4.40
CA GLN A 23 5.86 -20.51 -5.17
C GLN A 23 4.39 -20.93 -5.24
N GLU A 24 3.64 -20.85 -4.15
CA GLU A 24 2.21 -21.13 -4.12
C GLU A 24 1.44 -20.18 -5.04
N ALA A 25 1.73 -18.88 -5.01
CA ALA A 25 1.10 -17.88 -5.87
C ALA A 25 1.38 -18.16 -7.36
N LEU A 26 2.62 -18.48 -7.71
CA LEU A 26 3.01 -18.80 -9.08
C LEU A 26 2.39 -20.12 -9.61
N ALA A 27 2.02 -21.04 -8.71
CA ALA A 27 1.35 -22.29 -9.05
C ALA A 27 -0.17 -22.14 -9.19
N ARG A 28 -0.75 -20.97 -8.90
CA ARG A 28 -2.20 -20.72 -9.01
C ARG A 28 -2.67 -20.85 -10.46
N ILE A 29 -3.80 -21.49 -10.61
CA ILE A 29 -4.47 -21.65 -11.91
C ILE A 29 -5.45 -20.50 -12.10
N TYR A 30 -5.29 -19.76 -13.17
CA TYR A 30 -6.17 -18.68 -13.59
C TYR A 30 -6.95 -19.06 -14.85
N PRO A 31 -8.15 -18.50 -15.06
CA PRO A 31 -8.80 -18.55 -16.37
C PRO A 31 -7.86 -18.07 -17.47
N PRO A 32 -7.85 -18.71 -18.66
CA PRO A 32 -6.88 -18.40 -19.73
C PRO A 32 -6.80 -16.93 -20.10
N ALA A 33 -7.92 -16.22 -20.10
CA ALA A 33 -7.96 -14.79 -20.43
C ALA A 33 -7.21 -13.94 -19.37
N ILE A 34 -7.39 -14.23 -18.09
CA ILE A 34 -6.70 -13.54 -16.99
C ILE A 34 -5.21 -13.89 -17.03
N ARG A 35 -4.87 -15.16 -17.22
CA ARG A 35 -3.48 -15.59 -17.33
C ARG A 35 -2.74 -14.87 -18.47
N ALA A 36 -3.39 -14.72 -19.62
CA ALA A 36 -2.82 -14.00 -20.75
C ALA A 36 -2.54 -12.51 -20.40
N GLN A 37 -3.39 -11.87 -19.59
CA GLN A 37 -3.15 -10.51 -19.12
C GLN A 37 -1.99 -10.43 -18.13
N LEU A 38 -1.93 -11.33 -17.15
CA LEU A 38 -0.85 -11.38 -16.16
C LEU A 38 0.52 -11.66 -16.80
N ASP A 39 0.55 -12.39 -17.92
CA ASP A 39 1.76 -12.71 -18.66
C ASP A 39 2.09 -11.68 -19.76
N SER A 40 1.27 -10.65 -19.97
CA SER A 40 1.46 -9.64 -21.01
C SER A 40 2.64 -8.71 -20.75
N ASP A 41 3.20 -8.12 -21.82
CA ASP A 41 4.23 -7.08 -21.72
C ASP A 41 3.66 -5.81 -21.06
N ALA A 42 2.40 -5.49 -21.31
CA ALA A 42 1.69 -4.39 -20.69
C ALA A 42 1.69 -4.53 -19.16
N TYR A 43 1.30 -5.69 -18.65
CA TYR A 43 1.31 -5.94 -17.21
C TYR A 43 2.74 -5.99 -16.64
N ARG A 44 3.71 -6.57 -17.35
CA ARG A 44 5.13 -6.51 -16.95
C ARG A 44 5.64 -5.08 -16.84
N GLY A 45 5.25 -4.22 -17.77
CA GLY A 45 5.57 -2.79 -17.75
C GLY A 45 4.89 -2.04 -16.60
N LEU A 46 3.63 -2.37 -16.31
CA LEU A 46 2.86 -1.75 -15.23
C LEU A 46 3.43 -2.09 -13.85
N ARG A 47 3.79 -3.32 -13.61
CA ARG A 47 4.29 -3.81 -12.31
C ARG A 47 5.75 -3.43 -12.00
N ALA A 48 6.48 -2.85 -12.95
CA ALA A 48 7.82 -2.32 -12.70
C ALA A 48 7.75 -1.17 -11.68
N GLU A 49 8.71 -1.12 -10.77
CA GLU A 49 8.80 -0.02 -9.81
C GLU A 49 8.92 1.32 -10.54
N ARG A 50 8.07 2.27 -10.16
CA ARG A 50 8.04 3.63 -10.73
C ARG A 50 7.66 4.65 -9.68
N THR A 51 8.26 5.83 -9.77
CA THR A 51 7.83 7.02 -9.02
C THR A 51 6.94 7.89 -9.91
N HIS A 52 5.83 8.32 -9.37
CA HIS A 52 4.87 9.22 -10.01
C HIS A 52 4.71 10.47 -9.16
N ARG A 53 4.34 11.59 -9.80
CA ARG A 53 4.03 12.85 -9.10
C ARG A 53 2.53 13.10 -9.12
N PHE A 54 2.05 13.72 -8.05
CA PHE A 54 0.68 14.23 -7.97
C PHE A 54 0.66 15.64 -7.38
N ASP A 55 -0.38 16.38 -7.68
CA ASP A 55 -0.56 17.75 -7.18
C ASP A 55 -1.07 17.72 -5.73
N VAL A 56 -0.22 18.10 -4.79
CA VAL A 56 -0.54 18.12 -3.34
C VAL A 56 -1.56 19.18 -2.95
N GLU A 57 -1.77 20.22 -3.77
CA GLU A 57 -2.81 21.20 -3.54
C GLU A 57 -4.18 20.70 -4.00
N ARG A 58 -4.21 19.93 -5.08
CA ARG A 58 -5.42 19.26 -5.56
C ARG A 58 -5.80 18.06 -4.69
N PHE A 59 -4.81 17.29 -4.23
CA PHE A 59 -4.99 16.10 -3.40
C PHE A 59 -4.25 16.25 -2.06
N PRO A 60 -4.72 17.13 -1.15
CA PRO A 60 -4.01 17.50 0.08
C PRO A 60 -4.14 16.43 1.18
N LEU A 61 -3.85 15.15 0.85
CA LEU A 61 -4.01 14.01 1.75
C LEU A 61 -3.29 14.18 3.09
N HIS A 62 -2.08 14.77 3.09
CA HIS A 62 -1.33 15.05 4.32
C HIS A 62 -2.04 16.05 5.24
N ARG A 63 -2.68 17.09 4.67
CA ARG A 63 -3.42 18.12 5.44
C ARG A 63 -4.74 17.56 5.99
N VAL A 64 -5.52 16.87 5.13
CA VAL A 64 -6.80 16.30 5.58
C VAL A 64 -6.59 15.17 6.58
N PHE A 65 -5.48 14.42 6.47
CA PHE A 65 -5.11 13.40 7.44
C PHE A 65 -4.74 14.03 8.80
N ALA A 66 -3.89 15.06 8.83
CA ALA A 66 -3.52 15.77 10.04
C ALA A 66 -4.76 16.42 10.72
N ALA A 67 -5.62 17.08 9.92
CA ALA A 67 -6.86 17.68 10.41
C ALA A 67 -7.83 16.64 11.00
N MET A 68 -7.97 15.47 10.34
CA MET A 68 -8.80 14.37 10.83
C MET A 68 -8.33 13.84 12.18
N LEU A 69 -7.01 13.82 12.41
CA LEU A 69 -6.43 13.38 13.68
C LEU A 69 -6.44 14.48 14.75
N GLY A 70 -6.83 15.72 14.40
CA GLY A 70 -6.81 16.86 15.32
C GLY A 70 -5.40 17.20 15.82
N LEU A 71 -4.40 17.09 14.96
CA LEU A 71 -3.00 17.27 15.32
C LEU A 71 -2.57 18.73 15.19
N ASP A 72 -1.90 19.22 16.24
CA ASP A 72 -1.28 20.56 16.28
C ASP A 72 0.23 20.48 15.95
N VAL A 73 0.75 19.29 15.68
CA VAL A 73 2.15 19.05 15.35
C VAL A 73 2.30 18.51 13.93
N PRO A 74 3.42 18.77 13.24
CA PRO A 74 3.73 18.14 11.95
C PRO A 74 3.71 16.63 12.02
N LEU A 75 3.29 15.96 10.95
CA LEU A 75 3.19 14.50 10.91
C LEU A 75 4.53 13.78 11.11
N ASP A 76 5.63 14.38 10.69
CA ASP A 76 6.99 13.87 10.89
C ASP A 76 7.52 14.06 12.32
N GLU A 77 6.84 14.88 13.12
CA GLU A 77 7.13 15.11 14.54
C GLU A 77 6.18 14.36 15.49
N LEU A 78 5.31 13.49 15.00
CA LEU A 78 4.35 12.75 15.83
C LEU A 78 4.98 12.01 17.01
N HIS A 79 6.22 11.56 16.89
CA HIS A 79 6.96 10.90 17.97
C HIS A 79 7.25 11.81 19.17
N VAL A 80 7.18 13.13 19.02
CA VAL A 80 7.38 14.10 20.11
C VAL A 80 6.17 14.11 21.04
N THR A 81 4.96 14.03 20.47
CA THR A 81 3.69 14.08 21.22
C THR A 81 3.23 12.68 21.66
N PHE A 82 3.44 11.68 20.81
CA PHE A 82 3.08 10.29 21.05
C PHE A 82 4.34 9.49 21.41
N ASN A 83 4.91 9.79 22.55
CA ASN A 83 6.11 9.14 23.06
C ASN A 83 5.70 7.80 23.69
N ALA A 84 5.75 6.72 22.93
CA ALA A 84 5.59 5.40 23.49
C ALA A 84 6.82 5.04 24.34
N ASP A 85 6.59 4.34 25.43
CA ASP A 85 7.64 3.55 26.07
C ASP A 85 8.36 2.72 24.99
N ARG A 86 9.65 2.90 24.86
CA ARG A 86 10.52 2.33 23.82
C ARG A 86 10.64 0.81 23.92
N GLY A 87 9.53 0.12 23.86
CA GLY A 87 9.49 -1.33 23.69
C GLY A 87 9.73 -1.68 22.22
N ALA A 88 10.52 -2.70 21.97
CA ALA A 88 11.00 -3.12 20.62
C ALA A 88 9.91 -3.44 19.57
N LYS A 89 8.65 -3.43 19.96
CA LYS A 89 7.48 -3.51 19.05
C LYS A 89 6.56 -2.37 19.44
N GLY A 90 6.61 -1.28 18.67
CA GLY A 90 5.88 -0.05 18.92
C GLY A 90 4.49 -0.27 19.53
N ASP A 91 4.12 0.53 20.52
CA ASP A 91 2.89 0.33 21.28
C ASP A 91 1.67 0.38 20.34
N ARG A 92 1.14 -0.80 20.03
CA ARG A 92 -0.06 -0.96 19.18
C ARG A 92 -1.27 -0.23 19.76
N ARG A 93 -1.35 -0.09 21.08
CA ARG A 93 -2.47 0.59 21.76
C ARG A 93 -2.41 2.09 21.52
N GLU A 94 -1.22 2.67 21.56
CA GLU A 94 -1.04 4.09 21.32
C GLU A 94 -1.29 4.44 19.84
N LYS A 95 -0.79 3.64 18.91
CA LYS A 95 -1.13 3.78 17.49
C LYS A 95 -2.63 3.63 17.25
N ALA A 96 -3.29 2.70 17.91
CA ALA A 96 -4.74 2.55 17.81
C ALA A 96 -5.49 3.77 18.35
N ARG A 97 -5.01 4.42 19.42
CA ARG A 97 -5.57 5.67 19.94
C ARG A 97 -5.36 6.82 18.95
N LEU A 98 -4.14 6.97 18.42
CA LEU A 98 -3.83 7.98 17.40
C LEU A 98 -4.75 7.84 16.19
N LEU A 99 -4.97 6.63 15.72
CA LEU A 99 -5.76 6.35 14.52
C LEU A 99 -7.26 6.12 14.81
N GLN A 100 -7.69 6.29 16.05
CA GLN A 100 -9.09 6.11 16.44
C GLN A 100 -10.07 6.98 15.63
N PRO A 101 -9.77 8.24 15.24
CA PRO A 101 -10.66 9.03 14.40
C PRO A 101 -10.99 8.37 13.05
N LEU A 102 -10.12 7.52 12.52
CA LEU A 102 -10.40 6.74 11.30
C LEU A 102 -11.60 5.78 11.43
N THR A 103 -12.01 5.43 12.65
CA THR A 103 -13.19 4.58 12.88
C THR A 103 -14.50 5.36 12.80
N GLN A 104 -14.43 6.70 12.78
CA GLN A 104 -15.58 7.59 12.76
C GLN A 104 -15.84 8.10 11.35
N LEU A 105 -17.00 7.77 10.78
CA LEU A 105 -17.33 8.09 9.39
C LEU A 105 -17.22 9.59 9.09
N GLU A 106 -17.71 10.44 9.98
CA GLU A 106 -17.68 11.89 9.76
C GLU A 106 -16.26 12.46 9.76
N ALA A 107 -15.40 11.98 10.69
CA ALA A 107 -14.02 12.45 10.78
C ALA A 107 -13.21 12.06 9.53
N ARG A 108 -13.41 10.86 9.00
CA ARG A 108 -12.64 10.39 7.84
C ARG A 108 -13.19 10.79 6.47
N ARG A 109 -14.42 11.33 6.39
CA ARG A 109 -15.10 11.64 5.12
C ARG A 109 -14.22 12.46 4.16
N SER A 110 -13.70 13.58 4.60
CA SER A 110 -12.85 14.44 3.76
C SER A 110 -11.58 13.72 3.29
N PHE A 111 -11.02 12.83 4.12
CA PHE A 111 -9.87 12.02 3.74
C PHE A 111 -10.26 10.98 2.67
N GLU A 112 -11.38 10.30 2.83
CA GLU A 112 -11.89 9.33 1.85
C GLU A 112 -12.20 9.99 0.51
N GLU A 113 -12.82 11.18 0.53
CA GLU A 113 -13.12 11.95 -0.68
C GLU A 113 -11.86 12.32 -1.46
N VAL A 114 -10.84 12.86 -0.80
CA VAL A 114 -9.57 13.22 -1.45
C VAL A 114 -8.81 11.97 -1.93
N TYR A 115 -8.84 10.88 -1.15
CA TYR A 115 -8.24 9.61 -1.56
C TYR A 115 -8.92 9.04 -2.81
N GLU A 116 -10.25 8.96 -2.80
CA GLU A 116 -11.01 8.47 -3.95
C GLU A 116 -10.80 9.36 -5.18
N GLN A 117 -10.75 10.68 -5.00
CA GLN A 117 -10.48 11.61 -6.08
C GLN A 117 -9.10 11.37 -6.71
N LEU A 118 -8.05 11.18 -5.91
CA LEU A 118 -6.71 10.82 -6.42
C LEU A 118 -6.76 9.50 -7.22
N VAL A 119 -7.48 8.50 -6.70
CA VAL A 119 -7.61 7.21 -7.41
C VAL A 119 -8.31 7.42 -8.75
N LEU A 120 -9.47 8.08 -8.76
CA LEU A 120 -10.29 8.21 -9.97
C LEU A 120 -9.65 9.10 -11.04
N GLU A 121 -8.96 10.17 -10.64
CA GLU A 121 -8.45 11.16 -11.57
C GLU A 121 -7.04 10.87 -12.05
N GLN A 122 -6.23 10.16 -11.27
CA GLN A 122 -4.82 9.92 -11.61
C GLN A 122 -4.43 8.45 -11.69
N LEU A 123 -4.80 7.64 -10.68
CA LEU A 123 -4.27 6.28 -10.59
C LEU A 123 -5.05 5.28 -11.44
N ALA A 124 -6.38 5.39 -11.50
CA ALA A 124 -7.20 4.53 -12.35
C ALA A 124 -6.90 4.76 -13.85
N PRO A 125 -6.78 6.00 -14.36
CA PRO A 125 -6.30 6.25 -15.70
C PRO A 125 -4.93 5.62 -15.99
N LEU A 126 -3.96 5.81 -15.09
CA LEU A 126 -2.61 5.25 -15.25
C LEU A 126 -2.64 3.72 -15.45
N VAL A 127 -3.42 2.99 -14.63
CA VAL A 127 -3.54 1.54 -14.70
C VAL A 127 -4.32 1.10 -15.94
N ALA A 128 -5.44 1.77 -16.19
CA ALA A 128 -6.34 1.45 -17.30
C ALA A 128 -5.67 1.66 -18.67
N ASP A 129 -4.96 2.78 -18.84
CA ASP A 129 -4.27 3.10 -20.10
C ASP A 129 -3.12 2.15 -20.36
N ALA A 130 -2.33 1.80 -19.31
CA ALA A 130 -1.25 0.84 -19.42
C ALA A 130 -1.74 -0.56 -19.85
N MET A 131 -2.94 -0.95 -19.42
CA MET A 131 -3.50 -2.28 -19.67
C MET A 131 -4.53 -2.32 -20.81
N GLY A 132 -4.91 -1.17 -21.37
CA GLY A 132 -5.97 -1.09 -22.36
C GLY A 132 -7.33 -1.57 -21.84
N CYS A 133 -7.66 -1.28 -20.59
CA CYS A 133 -8.93 -1.66 -19.97
C CYS A 133 -9.64 -0.46 -19.33
N ASP A 134 -10.96 -0.49 -19.25
CA ASP A 134 -11.78 0.61 -18.73
C ASP A 134 -12.34 0.35 -17.33
N ARG A 135 -11.84 -0.69 -16.66
CA ARG A 135 -12.22 -1.11 -15.31
C ARG A 135 -11.00 -1.21 -14.44
N VAL A 136 -11.06 -0.60 -13.25
CA VAL A 136 -10.01 -0.71 -12.22
C VAL A 136 -10.64 -1.05 -10.88
N VAL A 137 -10.03 -1.99 -10.18
CA VAL A 137 -10.37 -2.36 -8.82
C VAL A 137 -9.31 -1.74 -7.91
N TYR A 138 -9.72 -1.11 -6.81
CA TYR A 138 -8.82 -0.45 -5.89
C TYR A 138 -9.21 -0.71 -4.44
N GLN A 139 -8.24 -0.74 -3.55
CA GLN A 139 -8.50 -0.90 -2.12
C GLN A 139 -9.38 0.26 -1.65
N ALA A 140 -10.53 -0.05 -1.03
CA ALA A 140 -11.55 0.95 -0.69
C ALA A 140 -11.05 2.02 0.28
N PHE A 141 -10.12 1.63 1.16
CA PHE A 141 -9.46 2.55 2.09
C PHE A 141 -7.98 2.15 2.23
N PRO A 142 -7.03 3.11 2.16
CA PRO A 142 -5.61 2.79 2.24
C PRO A 142 -5.21 2.33 3.64
N CYS A 143 -4.18 1.50 3.71
CA CYS A 143 -3.53 1.19 4.98
C CYS A 143 -2.69 2.38 5.43
N VAL A 144 -2.97 2.87 6.64
CA VAL A 144 -2.17 3.93 7.25
C VAL A 144 -0.99 3.31 8.01
N ARG A 145 0.20 3.76 7.69
CA ARG A 145 1.44 3.34 8.37
C ARG A 145 2.07 4.50 9.11
N VAL A 146 2.27 4.31 10.40
CA VAL A 146 3.03 5.24 11.25
C VAL A 146 4.27 4.52 11.74
N HIS A 147 5.45 5.06 11.45
CA HIS A 147 6.74 4.47 11.77
C HIS A 147 7.62 5.51 12.46
N ARG A 148 7.63 5.46 13.78
CA ARG A 148 8.34 6.43 14.64
C ARG A 148 9.83 6.07 14.76
N PRO A 149 10.68 7.03 15.11
CA PRO A 149 12.10 6.76 15.44
C PRO A 149 12.23 5.66 16.49
N GLY A 150 13.16 4.72 16.26
CA GLY A 150 13.42 3.57 17.12
C GLY A 150 12.40 2.42 16.98
N GLU A 151 11.41 2.52 16.08
CA GLU A 151 10.45 1.47 15.85
C GLU A 151 10.82 0.56 14.69
N PHE A 152 10.38 -0.68 14.82
CA PHE A 152 10.26 -1.66 13.75
C PHE A 152 8.80 -1.69 13.28
N SER A 153 8.54 -1.51 11.99
CA SER A 153 7.17 -1.47 11.47
C SER A 153 6.68 -2.85 11.01
N ILE A 154 7.25 -3.40 9.95
CA ILE A 154 6.83 -4.68 9.38
C ILE A 154 8.04 -5.46 8.86
N GLY A 155 8.10 -6.75 9.14
CA GLY A 155 9.14 -7.67 8.65
C GLY A 155 8.97 -8.01 7.16
N PRO A 156 9.96 -8.74 6.59
CA PRO A 156 9.92 -9.17 5.20
C PRO A 156 8.66 -9.99 4.88
N HIS A 157 7.95 -9.57 3.84
CA HIS A 157 6.75 -10.25 3.34
C HIS A 157 6.50 -9.90 1.86
N CYS A 158 5.65 -10.67 1.22
CA CYS A 158 4.97 -10.30 -0.02
C CYS A 158 3.45 -10.44 0.18
N ASP A 159 2.65 -9.71 -0.59
CA ASP A 159 1.20 -9.67 -0.37
C ASP A 159 0.50 -11.00 -0.67
N ALA A 160 1.13 -11.89 -1.44
CA ALA A 160 0.63 -13.25 -1.66
C ALA A 160 0.46 -14.04 -0.36
N GLN A 161 1.25 -13.75 0.70
CA GLN A 161 1.10 -14.37 2.03
C GLN A 161 -0.22 -14.01 2.71
N TYR A 162 -0.86 -12.92 2.29
CA TYR A 162 -2.14 -12.44 2.80
C TYR A 162 -3.31 -12.70 1.85
N GLN A 163 -3.07 -13.52 0.80
CA GLN A 163 -4.07 -13.90 -0.19
C GLN A 163 -4.64 -12.75 -1.03
N HIS A 164 -3.91 -11.65 -1.15
CA HIS A 164 -4.24 -10.61 -2.12
C HIS A 164 -4.18 -11.18 -3.55
N PRO A 165 -5.00 -10.67 -4.48
CA PRO A 165 -4.93 -11.08 -5.89
C PRO A 165 -3.54 -10.85 -6.48
N ASP A 166 -2.97 -11.84 -7.20
CA ASP A 166 -1.61 -11.76 -7.73
C ASP A 166 -1.41 -10.65 -8.79
N GLY A 167 -2.51 -10.19 -9.39
CA GLY A 167 -2.50 -9.07 -10.33
C GLY A 167 -2.48 -7.69 -9.68
N THR A 168 -2.38 -7.59 -8.36
CA THR A 168 -2.35 -6.30 -7.67
C THR A 168 -1.03 -5.57 -7.86
N LEU A 169 -1.15 -4.25 -8.03
CA LEU A 169 -0.08 -3.27 -8.00
C LEU A 169 -0.14 -2.54 -6.67
N ASN A 170 0.96 -2.48 -5.94
CA ASN A 170 1.04 -1.69 -4.71
C ASN A 170 1.32 -0.23 -5.02
N VAL A 171 0.60 0.64 -4.33
CA VAL A 171 0.87 2.08 -4.28
C VAL A 171 1.36 2.44 -2.90
N TYR A 172 2.50 3.10 -2.84
CA TYR A 172 3.08 3.61 -1.61
C TYR A 172 3.15 5.13 -1.66
N LEU A 173 2.32 5.80 -0.87
CA LEU A 173 2.12 7.24 -0.90
C LEU A 173 2.54 7.85 0.43
N PRO A 174 3.61 8.68 0.47
CA PRO A 174 4.05 9.36 1.67
C PRO A 174 3.14 10.55 2.03
N LEU A 175 2.84 10.68 3.32
CA LEU A 175 2.29 11.90 3.91
C LEU A 175 3.38 12.72 4.61
N THR A 176 4.57 12.14 4.77
CA THR A 176 5.82 12.77 5.21
C THR A 176 6.94 12.31 4.30
N ARG A 177 8.04 13.05 4.23
CA ARG A 177 9.22 12.62 3.47
C ARG A 177 9.68 11.22 3.86
N ILE A 178 10.11 10.42 2.87
CA ILE A 178 10.61 9.05 3.04
C ILE A 178 12.03 8.95 2.52
N TRP A 179 12.94 8.55 3.39
CA TRP A 179 14.35 8.38 3.06
C TRP A 179 15.04 7.42 4.03
N ASP A 180 16.13 6.84 3.61
CA ASP A 180 16.98 5.97 4.41
C ASP A 180 16.22 4.95 5.28
N THR A 181 16.42 4.95 6.61
CA THR A 181 15.85 3.94 7.51
C THR A 181 14.36 4.09 7.80
N ASN A 182 13.75 5.24 7.52
CA ASN A 182 12.31 5.37 7.63
C ASN A 182 11.56 4.84 6.40
N SER A 183 12.30 4.40 5.36
CA SER A 183 11.75 3.90 4.09
C SER A 183 11.07 2.54 4.21
N LEU A 184 10.30 2.21 3.18
CA LEU A 184 9.99 0.83 2.82
C LEU A 184 11.11 0.31 1.93
N TYR A 185 11.66 -0.85 2.25
CA TYR A 185 12.64 -1.56 1.42
C TYR A 185 11.90 -2.54 0.53
N VAL A 186 12.24 -2.57 -0.75
CA VAL A 186 11.60 -3.42 -1.75
C VAL A 186 12.66 -4.14 -2.59
N GLU A 187 12.37 -5.33 -3.10
CA GLU A 187 13.18 -5.96 -4.14
C GLU A 187 12.70 -5.54 -5.54
N SER A 188 13.61 -5.42 -6.49
CA SER A 188 13.30 -4.92 -7.84
C SER A 188 12.43 -5.88 -8.65
N THR A 189 12.62 -7.18 -8.48
CA THR A 189 11.84 -8.25 -9.11
C THR A 189 11.71 -9.45 -8.17
N PRO A 190 10.64 -10.24 -8.28
CA PRO A 190 10.38 -11.34 -7.35
C PRO A 190 11.56 -12.31 -7.25
N GLY A 191 12.12 -12.49 -6.05
CA GLY A 191 13.17 -13.44 -5.74
C GLY A 191 14.59 -12.97 -5.99
N ARG A 192 14.79 -11.72 -6.38
CA ARG A 192 16.13 -11.17 -6.58
C ARG A 192 16.82 -10.78 -5.27
N GLU A 193 16.04 -10.45 -4.26
CA GLU A 193 16.50 -10.08 -2.92
C GLU A 193 17.53 -8.92 -2.91
N ASP A 194 17.48 -8.05 -3.92
CA ASP A 194 18.31 -6.86 -4.11
C ASP A 194 17.67 -5.62 -3.44
N PHE A 195 17.37 -5.75 -2.16
CA PHE A 195 16.60 -4.78 -1.38
C PHE A 195 17.17 -3.37 -1.42
N HIS A 196 16.33 -2.41 -1.77
CA HIS A 196 16.65 -1.00 -1.78
C HIS A 196 15.53 -0.15 -1.17
N PRO A 197 15.84 1.02 -0.56
CA PRO A 197 14.84 1.87 0.03
C PRO A 197 14.08 2.69 -1.02
N LEU A 198 12.77 2.76 -0.92
CA LEU A 198 12.00 3.77 -1.63
C LEU A 198 12.37 5.16 -1.07
N ARG A 199 12.61 6.12 -1.96
CA ARG A 199 12.89 7.52 -1.60
C ARG A 199 11.86 8.40 -2.27
N LEU A 200 11.03 9.05 -1.46
CA LEU A 200 9.89 9.83 -1.94
C LEU A 200 9.77 11.12 -1.15
N GLU A 201 9.51 12.19 -1.88
CA GLU A 201 9.14 13.49 -1.33
C GLU A 201 7.60 13.61 -1.24
N LEU A 202 7.12 14.61 -0.52
CA LEU A 202 5.70 14.94 -0.53
C LEU A 202 5.26 15.34 -1.96
N GLY A 203 4.16 14.77 -2.46
CA GLY A 203 3.73 14.93 -3.86
C GLY A 203 4.27 13.88 -4.80
N GLU A 204 5.02 12.91 -4.28
CA GLU A 204 5.44 11.72 -5.02
C GLU A 204 4.77 10.47 -4.43
N LEU A 205 4.60 9.45 -5.25
CA LEU A 205 4.19 8.11 -4.84
C LEU A 205 4.96 7.07 -5.63
N ALA A 206 5.15 5.89 -5.08
CA ALA A 206 5.73 4.77 -5.79
C ALA A 206 4.67 3.72 -6.11
N THR A 207 4.79 3.12 -7.30
CA THR A 207 4.11 1.87 -7.65
C THR A 207 5.13 0.76 -7.76
N PHE A 208 4.82 -0.44 -7.27
CA PHE A 208 5.70 -1.61 -7.32
C PHE A 208 4.90 -2.91 -7.21
N TYR A 209 5.54 -4.03 -7.53
CA TYR A 209 4.88 -5.34 -7.53
C TYR A 209 4.94 -6.05 -6.17
N GLY A 210 4.33 -5.46 -5.15
CA GLY A 210 4.30 -6.03 -3.80
C GLY A 210 3.55 -7.36 -3.68
N ALA A 211 2.74 -7.73 -4.68
CA ALA A 211 2.10 -9.04 -4.71
C ALA A 211 3.11 -10.18 -4.57
N LEU A 212 4.23 -10.12 -5.30
CA LEU A 212 5.28 -11.15 -5.27
C LEU A 212 6.66 -10.62 -4.88
N CYS A 213 6.92 -9.31 -4.94
CA CYS A 213 8.18 -8.71 -4.48
C CYS A 213 8.20 -8.63 -2.95
N THR A 214 9.31 -9.06 -2.37
CA THR A 214 9.55 -8.90 -0.93
C THR A 214 9.67 -7.44 -0.59
N HIS A 215 8.96 -7.01 0.46
CA HIS A 215 9.08 -5.66 0.97
C HIS A 215 8.96 -5.64 2.50
N PHE A 216 9.63 -4.69 3.16
CA PHE A 216 9.70 -4.60 4.61
C PHE A 216 10.22 -3.24 5.08
N ALA A 217 10.11 -2.99 6.38
CA ALA A 217 10.75 -1.85 7.02
C ALA A 217 11.88 -2.34 7.95
N VAL A 218 12.87 -1.50 8.16
CA VAL A 218 13.92 -1.68 9.16
C VAL A 218 13.63 -0.79 10.37
N GLU A 219 14.46 -0.83 11.41
CA GLU A 219 14.37 0.13 12.50
C GLU A 219 14.56 1.55 11.98
N ASN A 220 13.65 2.46 12.34
CA ASN A 220 13.72 3.85 11.92
C ASN A 220 14.77 4.62 12.74
N MET A 221 15.92 4.89 12.15
CA MET A 221 17.01 5.66 12.72
C MET A 221 17.08 7.10 12.19
N SER A 222 16.06 7.55 11.43
CA SER A 222 16.11 8.85 10.75
C SER A 222 15.83 10.06 11.65
N GLY A 223 15.35 9.85 12.86
CA GLY A 223 14.94 10.92 13.78
C GLY A 223 13.59 11.55 13.47
N ALA A 224 12.90 11.15 12.41
CA ALA A 224 11.57 11.64 12.01
C ALA A 224 10.55 10.52 11.93
N THR A 225 9.29 10.81 12.24
CA THR A 225 8.19 9.85 12.02
C THR A 225 7.85 9.80 10.54
N ARG A 226 7.78 8.60 9.97
CA ARG A 226 7.14 8.36 8.69
C ARG A 226 5.65 8.13 8.88
N VAL A 227 4.85 8.89 8.15
CA VAL A 227 3.43 8.58 7.92
C VAL A 227 3.24 8.33 6.43
N SER A 228 2.65 7.20 6.08
CA SER A 228 2.42 6.81 4.69
C SER A 228 1.15 6.01 4.54
N LEU A 229 0.63 6.00 3.32
CA LEU A 229 -0.46 5.16 2.88
C LEU A 229 0.10 4.05 2.01
N ASP A 230 -0.36 2.83 2.21
CA ASP A 230 -0.17 1.73 1.27
C ASP A 230 -1.52 1.14 0.87
N PHE A 231 -1.70 0.92 -0.41
CA PHE A 231 -2.93 0.37 -0.96
C PHE A 231 -2.68 -0.31 -2.31
N ARG A 232 -3.69 -1.00 -2.80
CA ARG A 232 -3.57 -1.84 -3.99
C ARG A 232 -4.51 -1.37 -5.07
N LEU A 233 -4.02 -1.43 -6.30
CA LEU A 233 -4.78 -1.29 -7.53
C LEU A 233 -4.72 -2.61 -8.29
N LEU A 234 -5.78 -2.95 -8.99
CA LEU A 234 -5.86 -4.15 -9.81
C LEU A 234 -6.53 -3.80 -11.13
N PRO A 235 -5.86 -4.00 -12.29
CA PRO A 235 -6.52 -3.87 -13.57
C PRO A 235 -7.72 -4.80 -13.66
N GLY A 236 -8.86 -4.31 -14.10
CA GLY A 236 -10.08 -5.12 -14.16
C GLY A 236 -9.95 -6.35 -15.06
N CYS A 237 -9.10 -6.28 -16.09
CA CYS A 237 -8.77 -7.42 -16.95
C CYS A 237 -7.89 -8.50 -16.27
N CYS A 238 -7.26 -8.18 -15.14
CA CYS A 238 -6.49 -9.12 -14.32
C CYS A 238 -7.28 -9.62 -13.11
N HIS A 239 -8.53 -9.20 -12.92
CA HIS A 239 -9.34 -9.56 -11.77
C HIS A 239 -10.18 -10.81 -12.05
N ALA A 240 -9.92 -11.89 -11.31
CA ALA A 240 -10.81 -13.04 -11.20
C ALA A 240 -11.79 -12.80 -10.05
N GLU A 241 -13.09 -12.88 -10.31
CA GLU A 241 -14.07 -12.92 -9.24
C GLU A 241 -13.95 -14.27 -8.53
N ASP A 242 -13.53 -14.24 -7.28
CA ASP A 242 -13.38 -15.41 -6.43
C ASP A 242 -14.15 -15.15 -5.13
N GLU A 243 -15.28 -15.83 -5.00
CA GLU A 243 -16.17 -15.65 -3.85
C GLU A 243 -15.59 -16.22 -2.54
N GLU A 244 -14.57 -17.07 -2.64
CA GLU A 244 -13.95 -17.70 -1.48
C GLU A 244 -12.84 -16.84 -0.86
N ARG A 245 -12.39 -15.76 -1.53
CA ARG A 245 -11.35 -14.88 -1.01
C ARG A 245 -11.90 -13.85 -0.04
N ASP A 246 -11.09 -13.53 0.98
CA ASP A 246 -11.40 -12.50 2.00
C ASP A 246 -11.46 -11.08 1.41
N PHE A 247 -10.80 -10.83 0.26
CA PHE A 247 -10.66 -9.50 -0.35
C PHE A 247 -11.52 -9.36 -1.60
N ARG A 248 -12.83 -9.10 -1.40
CA ARG A 248 -13.82 -9.00 -2.48
C ARG A 248 -14.12 -7.57 -2.88
N VAL A 249 -14.54 -7.40 -4.14
CA VAL A 249 -15.13 -6.14 -4.65
C VAL A 249 -16.47 -5.91 -3.98
N GLY A 250 -16.71 -4.68 -3.53
CA GLY A 250 -17.87 -4.32 -2.73
C GLY A 250 -17.68 -4.57 -1.23
N GLU A 251 -16.55 -5.12 -0.82
CA GLU A 251 -16.15 -5.28 0.57
C GLU A 251 -14.81 -4.57 0.84
N TYR A 252 -13.69 -5.24 0.63
CA TYR A 252 -12.36 -4.69 0.81
C TYR A 252 -11.92 -3.79 -0.35
N TYR A 253 -12.35 -4.15 -1.57
CA TYR A 253 -12.09 -3.38 -2.77
C TYR A 253 -13.32 -2.61 -3.23
N SER A 254 -13.09 -1.42 -3.75
CA SER A 254 -14.01 -0.67 -4.61
C SER A 254 -13.70 -0.94 -6.07
N GLU A 255 -14.66 -0.65 -6.93
CA GLU A 255 -14.53 -0.75 -8.37
C GLU A 255 -14.89 0.57 -9.02
N CYS A 256 -14.13 0.98 -10.02
CA CYS A 256 -14.47 2.10 -10.87
C CYS A 256 -14.32 1.73 -12.35
N VAL A 257 -15.12 2.39 -13.17
CA VAL A 257 -15.14 2.21 -14.63
C VAL A 257 -15.18 3.56 -15.33
N ARG A 258 -14.73 3.60 -16.59
CA ARG A 258 -14.98 4.69 -17.53
C ARG A 258 -15.65 4.16 -18.80
N GLU A 259 -16.42 4.98 -19.47
CA GLU A 259 -17.09 4.65 -20.74
C GLU A 259 -16.33 5.31 -21.90
N GLY A 260 -15.24 4.64 -22.34
CA GLY A 260 -14.32 5.16 -23.37
C GLY A 260 -13.12 5.89 -22.76
N SER A 261 -12.04 5.99 -23.54
CA SER A 261 -10.71 6.43 -23.08
C SER A 261 -10.64 7.87 -22.58
N GLU A 262 -11.55 8.74 -23.00
CA GLU A 262 -11.60 10.16 -22.57
C GLU A 262 -12.59 10.42 -21.44
N ALA A 263 -13.39 9.43 -21.06
CA ALA A 263 -14.38 9.59 -20.00
C ALA A 263 -13.72 9.54 -18.60
N ALA A 264 -14.29 10.28 -17.66
CA ALA A 264 -13.88 10.22 -16.25
C ALA A 264 -14.26 8.86 -15.65
N PHE A 265 -13.42 8.36 -14.76
CA PHE A 265 -13.75 7.18 -13.95
C PHE A 265 -14.87 7.51 -12.96
N ARG A 266 -15.78 6.56 -12.77
CA ARG A 266 -16.84 6.64 -11.76
C ARG A 266 -16.88 5.34 -10.95
N VAL A 267 -17.16 5.45 -9.66
CA VAL A 267 -17.29 4.29 -8.77
C VAL A 267 -18.58 3.55 -9.10
N THR A 268 -18.47 2.25 -9.33
CA THR A 268 -19.63 1.35 -9.61
C THR A 268 -19.96 0.47 -8.42
N ARG A 269 -18.93 0.06 -7.63
CA ARG A 269 -19.13 -0.72 -6.40
C ARG A 269 -18.19 -0.19 -5.32
N ARG A 270 -18.76 0.20 -4.17
CA ARG A 270 -17.96 0.67 -3.02
C ARG A 270 -17.67 -0.46 -2.06
N GLY A 271 -16.40 -0.56 -1.65
CA GLY A 271 -15.99 -1.42 -0.57
C GLY A 271 -16.22 -0.74 0.80
N TYR A 272 -16.38 -1.56 1.84
CA TYR A 272 -16.60 -1.11 3.22
C TYR A 272 -15.95 -2.02 4.27
N ALA A 273 -15.43 -3.16 3.87
CA ALA A 273 -15.00 -4.21 4.80
C ALA A 273 -13.78 -3.81 5.64
N TYR A 274 -13.02 -2.81 5.21
CA TYR A 274 -11.93 -2.25 5.98
C TYR A 274 -12.34 -1.96 7.44
N TRP A 275 -13.53 -1.40 7.63
CA TRP A 275 -14.04 -1.00 8.95
C TRP A 275 -14.79 -2.12 9.69
N ARG A 276 -15.17 -3.18 8.99
CA ARG A 276 -15.91 -4.32 9.54
C ARG A 276 -15.03 -5.21 10.43
N HIS A 277 -13.72 -5.25 10.14
CA HIS A 277 -12.74 -6.07 10.85
C HIS A 277 -11.90 -5.29 11.87
N GLY A 278 -12.27 -4.04 12.17
CA GLY A 278 -11.50 -3.17 13.06
C GLY A 278 -10.26 -2.59 12.39
N PHE A 279 -9.25 -2.17 13.17
CA PHE A 279 -7.98 -1.70 12.61
C PHE A 279 -7.33 -2.81 11.82
N PRO A 280 -7.29 -2.75 10.49
CA PRO A 280 -6.93 -3.89 9.67
C PRO A 280 -5.47 -4.28 9.78
N HIS A 281 -4.63 -3.45 10.32
CA HIS A 281 -3.19 -3.68 10.33
C HIS A 281 -2.57 -3.65 11.72
N THR A 282 -3.35 -3.93 12.74
CA THR A 282 -2.81 -4.37 14.02
C THR A 282 -2.40 -5.85 13.93
N GLY A 283 -1.72 -6.24 12.87
CA GLY A 283 -1.11 -7.52 12.62
C GLY A 283 -1.81 -8.74 13.25
N ARG A 284 -2.35 -9.60 12.43
CA ARG A 284 -2.43 -11.01 12.81
C ARG A 284 -1.04 -11.61 12.81
#